data_5b049e6842c6b1014a4fc9fd8859e61d
#
_entry.id   5b049e6842c6b1014a4fc9fd8859e61d
#
_cell.length_a   1.000
_cell.length_b   1.000
_cell.length_c   1.000
_cell.angle_alpha   90.00
_cell.angle_beta   90.00
_cell.angle_gamma   90.00
#
_symmetry.space_group_name_H-M   'P 1'
#
loop_
_entity.id
_entity.type
_entity.pdbx_description
1 polymer ?
#
loop_
_entity_poly.entity_id
_entity_poly.type
_entity_poly.pdbx_seq_one_letter_code
_entity_poly.pdbx_strand_id
1 'polypeptide(L)'
;YWPAEVTNLSETHQPLFEMVKELSVTGRETARAMYGCNGWVAHHNTDIWRATGPVDKAFYGTWPMGGAWLTTHLWQHYLYSGDKLFLSEAYPALKGAADFYLDYLTEHPEYGWMVTAPSMSPEHGPSGEDTKKASTIVAGCTMDNQIIFDVLSNALHASRILKMSASYQDSLRSMLNRLAPMQIGKYNQLQEWLEDLDNPNDKHRHISHVYGLFPSNQISPYTHPLLFQAAKNTLLQRGDEATGWSIGWKVNLWARLLDGNHAFRIINNMLSLIHISEPTRLL
;
A
#
# COMPACT_ATOMS: atom_id res chain seq x y z
N TYR A 1 10.94 3.62 -7.06
CA TYR A 1 10.57 4.96 -7.58
C TYR A 1 10.38 6.03 -6.49
N TRP A 2 10.32 5.68 -5.20
CA TRP A 2 10.17 6.66 -4.12
C TRP A 2 11.22 7.80 -4.11
N PRO A 3 12.49 7.58 -4.49
CA PRO A 3 13.46 8.68 -4.55
C PRO A 3 13.25 9.68 -5.69
N ALA A 4 12.55 9.33 -6.76
CA ALA A 4 12.52 10.12 -8.00
C ALA A 4 12.15 11.60 -7.77
N GLU A 5 11.05 11.87 -7.11
CA GLU A 5 10.60 13.24 -6.87
C GLU A 5 11.48 13.98 -5.84
N VAL A 6 11.78 13.34 -4.72
CA VAL A 6 12.54 13.99 -3.62
C VAL A 6 13.99 14.29 -3.97
N THR A 7 14.55 13.62 -4.96
CA THR A 7 15.91 13.86 -5.46
C THR A 7 15.95 14.71 -6.74
N ASN A 8 14.80 15.28 -7.15
CA ASN A 8 14.67 16.07 -8.37
C ASN A 8 15.06 15.30 -9.65
N LEU A 9 14.65 14.02 -9.72
CA LEU A 9 14.85 13.14 -10.87
C LEU A 9 13.49 12.65 -11.40
N SER A 10 12.52 13.55 -11.49
CA SER A 10 11.12 13.26 -11.88
C SER A 10 11.01 12.57 -13.24
N GLU A 11 11.92 12.84 -14.17
CA GLU A 11 11.97 12.19 -15.49
C GLU A 11 12.15 10.67 -15.39
N THR A 12 12.74 10.19 -14.30
CA THR A 12 12.91 8.75 -14.06
C THR A 12 11.61 8.04 -13.72
N HIS A 13 10.57 8.78 -13.36
CA HIS A 13 9.22 8.24 -13.11
C HIS A 13 8.46 7.89 -14.40
N GLN A 14 8.81 8.47 -15.54
CA GLN A 14 8.06 8.33 -16.79
C GLN A 14 7.77 6.87 -17.18
N PRO A 15 8.74 5.92 -17.10
CA PRO A 15 8.46 4.51 -17.43
C PRO A 15 7.38 3.87 -16.53
N LEU A 16 7.31 4.28 -15.25
CA LEU A 16 6.26 3.83 -14.34
C LEU A 16 4.89 4.39 -14.75
N PHE A 17 4.82 5.66 -15.11
CA PHE A 17 3.57 6.29 -15.52
C PHE A 17 2.99 5.62 -16.77
N GLU A 18 3.83 5.34 -17.77
CA GLU A 18 3.41 4.59 -18.96
C GLU A 18 2.92 3.19 -18.61
N MET A 19 3.64 2.48 -17.74
CA MET A 19 3.22 1.16 -17.27
C MET A 19 1.86 1.22 -16.55
N VAL A 20 1.62 2.19 -15.67
CA VAL A 20 0.35 2.35 -14.96
C VAL A 20 -0.79 2.65 -15.95
N LYS A 21 -0.53 3.47 -16.96
CA LYS A 21 -1.49 3.76 -18.04
C LYS A 21 -1.87 2.50 -18.81
N GLU A 22 -0.89 1.68 -19.18
CA GLU A 22 -1.14 0.40 -19.87
C GLU A 22 -1.90 -0.60 -18.96
N LEU A 23 -1.48 -0.74 -17.70
CA LEU A 23 -2.19 -1.57 -16.70
C LEU A 23 -3.62 -1.11 -16.48
N SER A 24 -3.88 0.19 -16.54
CA SER A 24 -5.25 0.72 -16.42
C SER A 24 -6.16 0.30 -17.57
N VAL A 25 -5.60 -0.09 -18.71
CA VAL A 25 -6.34 -0.64 -19.86
C VAL A 25 -6.58 -2.14 -19.68
N THR A 26 -5.51 -2.91 -19.48
CA THR A 26 -5.60 -4.38 -19.34
C THR A 26 -6.36 -4.79 -18.08
N GLY A 27 -6.20 -4.03 -16.98
CA GLY A 27 -6.85 -4.28 -15.70
C GLY A 27 -8.38 -4.10 -15.70
N ARG A 28 -8.95 -3.46 -16.71
CA ARG A 28 -10.42 -3.37 -16.86
C ARG A 28 -11.04 -4.73 -17.11
N GLU A 29 -10.41 -5.53 -17.95
CA GLU A 29 -10.90 -6.88 -18.22
C GLU A 29 -10.81 -7.74 -16.97
N THR A 30 -9.72 -7.64 -16.21
CA THR A 30 -9.57 -8.35 -14.92
C THR A 30 -10.63 -7.90 -13.90
N ALA A 31 -10.88 -6.61 -13.77
CA ALA A 31 -11.92 -6.08 -12.88
C ALA A 31 -13.30 -6.63 -13.25
N ARG A 32 -13.63 -6.60 -14.53
CA ARG A 32 -14.91 -7.06 -15.03
C ARG A 32 -15.07 -8.58 -14.94
N ALA A 33 -14.07 -9.34 -15.39
CA ALA A 33 -14.18 -10.79 -15.53
C ALA A 33 -14.07 -11.53 -14.19
N MET A 34 -13.21 -11.05 -13.28
CA MET A 34 -12.97 -11.72 -11.98
C MET A 34 -13.89 -11.21 -10.88
N TYR A 35 -14.26 -9.93 -10.92
CA TYR A 35 -14.94 -9.27 -9.79
C TYR A 35 -16.29 -8.68 -10.17
N GLY A 36 -16.64 -8.59 -11.46
CA GLY A 36 -17.87 -7.91 -11.90
C GLY A 36 -17.88 -6.40 -11.62
N CYS A 37 -16.71 -5.81 -11.41
CA CYS A 37 -16.54 -4.42 -11.01
C CYS A 37 -16.21 -3.52 -12.20
N ASN A 38 -16.57 -2.24 -12.07
CA ASN A 38 -16.08 -1.19 -12.96
C ASN A 38 -14.62 -0.84 -12.66
N GLY A 39 -14.06 0.14 -13.39
CA GLY A 39 -12.69 0.57 -13.20
C GLY A 39 -11.66 -0.44 -13.66
N TRP A 40 -10.55 -0.56 -12.92
CA TRP A 40 -9.47 -1.49 -13.23
C TRP A 40 -8.74 -1.95 -11.97
N VAL A 41 -8.14 -3.14 -12.05
CA VAL A 41 -7.37 -3.76 -10.98
C VAL A 41 -6.11 -4.39 -11.54
N ALA A 42 -5.03 -4.35 -10.79
CA ALA A 42 -3.85 -5.21 -10.95
C ALA A 42 -3.49 -5.81 -9.61
N HIS A 43 -3.15 -7.09 -9.61
CA HIS A 43 -2.75 -7.82 -8.40
C HIS A 43 -1.29 -7.51 -8.02
N HIS A 44 -0.68 -8.37 -7.22
CA HIS A 44 0.65 -8.13 -6.65
C HIS A 44 1.79 -8.12 -7.68
N ASN A 45 1.56 -8.60 -8.89
CA ASN A 45 2.60 -8.77 -9.91
C ASN A 45 2.10 -8.42 -11.30
N THR A 46 3.03 -8.10 -12.19
CA THR A 46 2.78 -7.87 -13.63
C THR A 46 4.01 -8.27 -14.43
N ASP A 47 3.89 -8.29 -15.75
CA ASP A 47 4.94 -8.66 -16.69
C ASP A 47 5.05 -7.66 -17.85
N ILE A 48 5.89 -7.99 -18.85
CA ILE A 48 6.07 -7.13 -20.02
C ILE A 48 4.81 -7.02 -20.89
N TRP A 49 3.86 -7.94 -20.78
CA TRP A 49 2.57 -7.93 -21.48
C TRP A 49 1.47 -7.24 -20.65
N ARG A 50 1.79 -6.71 -19.48
CA ARG A 50 0.84 -6.04 -18.56
C ARG A 50 -0.28 -6.96 -18.07
N ALA A 51 0.08 -8.20 -17.72
CA ALA A 51 -0.82 -9.08 -17.01
C ALA A 51 -1.25 -8.44 -15.68
N THR A 52 -2.55 -8.53 -15.34
CA THR A 52 -3.14 -7.87 -14.17
C THR A 52 -3.86 -8.85 -13.24
N GLY A 53 -4.06 -10.10 -13.69
CA GLY A 53 -4.63 -11.17 -12.89
C GLY A 53 -3.70 -11.63 -11.76
N PRO A 54 -4.22 -12.41 -10.79
CA PRO A 54 -3.40 -13.02 -9.76
C PRO A 54 -2.45 -14.05 -10.37
N VAL A 55 -1.23 -14.12 -9.88
CA VAL A 55 -0.22 -15.11 -10.27
C VAL A 55 0.25 -15.86 -9.03
N ASP A 56 0.97 -16.96 -9.24
CA ASP A 56 1.45 -17.86 -8.19
C ASP A 56 0.29 -18.54 -7.42
N LYS A 57 0.47 -18.71 -6.11
CA LYS A 57 -0.51 -19.33 -5.22
C LYS A 57 -1.48 -18.30 -4.68
N ALA A 58 -2.68 -18.72 -4.30
CA ALA A 58 -3.63 -17.89 -3.58
C ALA A 58 -3.03 -17.23 -2.33
N PHE A 59 -2.04 -17.88 -1.71
CA PHE A 59 -1.27 -17.35 -0.59
C PHE A 59 -0.59 -16.00 -0.87
N TYR A 60 -0.21 -15.72 -2.12
CA TYR A 60 0.42 -14.45 -2.54
C TYR A 60 -0.46 -13.66 -3.49
N GLY A 61 -1.16 -14.38 -4.38
CA GLY A 61 -1.85 -13.78 -5.52
C GLY A 61 -3.16 -13.08 -5.17
N THR A 62 -3.79 -13.42 -4.05
CA THR A 62 -5.10 -12.86 -3.67
C THR A 62 -4.95 -11.48 -3.03
N TRP A 63 -4.27 -10.57 -3.71
CA TRP A 63 -4.07 -9.20 -3.24
C TRP A 63 -4.32 -8.19 -4.37
N PRO A 64 -5.53 -7.61 -4.45
CA PRO A 64 -5.93 -6.76 -5.56
C PRO A 64 -5.53 -5.28 -5.37
N MET A 65 -4.41 -4.99 -4.69
CA MET A 65 -3.99 -3.63 -4.35
C MET A 65 -2.82 -3.12 -5.18
N GLY A 66 -2.17 -3.95 -6.01
CA GLY A 66 -0.95 -3.58 -6.73
C GLY A 66 -1.16 -2.37 -7.64
N GLY A 67 -2.20 -2.40 -8.48
CA GLY A 67 -2.55 -1.28 -9.34
C GLY A 67 -2.87 0.00 -8.57
N ALA A 68 -3.62 -0.12 -7.49
CA ALA A 68 -3.96 0.98 -6.61
C ALA A 68 -2.72 1.65 -6.02
N TRP A 69 -1.81 0.85 -5.46
CA TRP A 69 -0.57 1.38 -4.90
C TRP A 69 0.26 2.12 -5.95
N LEU A 70 0.36 1.58 -7.16
CA LEU A 70 1.09 2.24 -8.24
C LEU A 70 0.50 3.60 -8.64
N THR A 71 -0.83 3.79 -8.54
CA THR A 71 -1.45 5.09 -8.83
C THR A 71 -1.04 6.20 -7.87
N THR A 72 -0.58 5.86 -6.67
CA THR A 72 -0.11 6.86 -5.70
C THR A 72 1.09 7.64 -6.22
N HIS A 73 1.91 7.04 -7.10
CA HIS A 73 3.02 7.73 -7.76
C HIS A 73 2.56 8.83 -8.71
N LEU A 74 1.43 8.65 -9.41
CA LEU A 74 0.83 9.68 -10.26
C LEU A 74 0.42 10.90 -9.43
N TRP A 75 -0.23 10.65 -8.29
CA TRP A 75 -0.61 11.71 -7.37
C TRP A 75 0.60 12.41 -6.75
N GLN A 76 1.60 11.64 -6.34
CA GLN A 76 2.84 12.16 -5.78
C GLN A 76 3.57 13.09 -6.76
N HIS A 77 3.68 12.71 -8.02
CA HIS A 77 4.26 13.56 -9.07
C HIS A 77 3.50 14.88 -9.20
N TYR A 78 2.17 14.83 -9.19
CA TYR A 78 1.36 16.06 -9.20
C TYR A 78 1.65 16.95 -7.98
N LEU A 79 1.79 16.37 -6.77
CA LEU A 79 2.07 17.15 -5.56
C LEU A 79 3.42 17.88 -5.64
N TYR A 80 4.42 17.29 -6.27
CA TYR A 80 5.73 17.92 -6.45
C TYR A 80 5.76 18.92 -7.61
N SER A 81 5.10 18.62 -8.72
CA SER A 81 5.14 19.46 -9.92
C SER A 81 4.08 20.56 -9.97
N GLY A 82 2.92 20.34 -9.37
CA GLY A 82 1.74 21.20 -9.52
C GLY A 82 1.17 21.20 -10.95
N ASP A 83 1.63 20.28 -11.82
CA ASP A 83 1.21 20.23 -13.23
C ASP A 83 -0.20 19.67 -13.39
N LYS A 84 -1.13 20.58 -13.68
CA LYS A 84 -2.54 20.23 -13.92
C LYS A 84 -2.79 19.53 -15.25
N LEU A 85 -1.92 19.72 -16.24
CA LEU A 85 -2.03 19.02 -17.51
C LEU A 85 -1.69 17.54 -17.28
N PHE A 86 -0.57 17.26 -16.63
CA PHE A 86 -0.24 15.90 -16.20
C PHE A 86 -1.37 15.27 -15.36
N LEU A 87 -1.90 16.00 -14.38
CA LEU A 87 -2.99 15.50 -13.53
C LEU A 87 -4.22 15.13 -14.36
N SER A 88 -4.55 15.95 -15.36
CA SER A 88 -5.68 15.68 -16.28
C SER A 88 -5.46 14.41 -17.10
N GLU A 89 -4.24 14.17 -17.56
CA GLU A 89 -3.86 12.96 -18.30
C GLU A 89 -3.81 11.71 -17.41
N ALA A 90 -3.38 11.85 -16.16
CA ALA A 90 -3.32 10.76 -15.17
C ALA A 90 -4.69 10.43 -14.56
N TYR A 91 -5.63 11.39 -14.58
CA TYR A 91 -6.92 11.25 -13.89
C TYR A 91 -7.74 10.01 -14.29
N PRO A 92 -7.79 9.59 -15.56
CA PRO A 92 -8.50 8.35 -15.94
C PRO A 92 -7.97 7.10 -15.21
N ALA A 93 -6.66 7.00 -15.01
CA ALA A 93 -6.06 5.89 -14.27
C ALA A 93 -6.37 5.97 -12.77
N LEU A 94 -6.24 7.17 -12.17
CA LEU A 94 -6.61 7.41 -10.77
C LEU A 94 -8.09 7.12 -10.51
N LYS A 95 -8.96 7.68 -11.36
CA LYS A 95 -10.41 7.46 -11.26
C LYS A 95 -10.78 6.00 -11.41
N GLY A 96 -10.23 5.33 -12.43
CA GLY A 96 -10.56 3.93 -12.69
C GLY A 96 -10.11 2.99 -11.55
N ALA A 97 -8.98 3.27 -10.89
CA ALA A 97 -8.58 2.53 -9.70
C ALA A 97 -9.58 2.77 -8.54
N ALA A 98 -10.03 4.02 -8.34
CA ALA A 98 -11.03 4.33 -7.33
C ALA A 98 -12.41 3.70 -7.65
N ASP A 99 -12.83 3.70 -8.90
CA ASP A 99 -14.08 3.08 -9.36
C ASP A 99 -14.13 1.59 -9.02
N PHE A 100 -12.98 0.89 -9.15
CA PHE A 100 -12.90 -0.53 -8.76
C PHE A 100 -13.26 -0.73 -7.29
N TYR A 101 -12.72 0.06 -6.38
CA TYR A 101 -13.01 -0.10 -4.95
C TYR A 101 -14.40 0.39 -4.55
N LEU A 102 -14.99 1.33 -5.27
CA LEU A 102 -16.39 1.70 -5.05
C LEU A 102 -17.35 0.51 -5.27
N ASP A 103 -16.99 -0.42 -6.17
CA ASP A 103 -17.77 -1.62 -6.46
C ASP A 103 -17.29 -2.86 -5.66
N TYR A 104 -15.98 -2.98 -5.43
CA TYR A 104 -15.39 -4.18 -4.83
C TYR A 104 -15.57 -4.28 -3.32
N LEU A 105 -15.57 -3.13 -2.62
CA LEU A 105 -15.71 -3.13 -1.17
C LEU A 105 -17.08 -3.67 -0.75
N THR A 106 -17.07 -4.52 0.25
CA THR A 106 -18.29 -5.11 0.85
C THR A 106 -18.44 -4.67 2.29
N GLU A 107 -19.68 -4.55 2.75
CA GLU A 107 -19.96 -4.23 4.15
C GLU A 107 -19.68 -5.43 5.04
N HIS A 108 -18.86 -5.23 6.07
CA HIS A 108 -18.61 -6.27 7.07
C HIS A 108 -19.85 -6.47 7.92
N PRO A 109 -20.38 -7.72 8.05
CA PRO A 109 -21.67 -7.96 8.67
C PRO A 109 -21.74 -7.60 10.16
N GLU A 110 -20.62 -7.62 10.86
CA GLU A 110 -20.55 -7.31 12.29
C GLU A 110 -20.22 -5.85 12.57
N TYR A 111 -19.22 -5.29 11.85
CA TYR A 111 -18.75 -3.94 12.12
C TYR A 111 -19.43 -2.86 11.28
N GLY A 112 -20.09 -3.23 10.19
CA GLY A 112 -20.71 -2.27 9.27
C GLY A 112 -19.71 -1.43 8.46
N TRP A 113 -18.42 -1.71 8.57
CA TRP A 113 -17.37 -1.06 7.78
C TRP A 113 -17.26 -1.65 6.38
N MET A 114 -16.86 -0.82 5.43
CA MET A 114 -16.52 -1.28 4.09
C MET A 114 -15.11 -1.85 4.08
N VAL A 115 -14.97 -3.11 3.65
CA VAL A 115 -13.73 -3.87 3.68
C VAL A 115 -13.50 -4.61 2.37
N THR A 116 -12.26 -4.98 2.10
CA THR A 116 -11.90 -5.92 1.03
C THR A 116 -12.24 -7.34 1.45
N ALA A 117 -12.86 -8.12 0.55
CA ALA A 117 -13.11 -9.54 0.76
C ALA A 117 -13.31 -10.27 -0.58
N PRO A 118 -12.43 -11.25 -0.94
CA PRO A 118 -11.24 -11.68 -0.23
C PRO A 118 -10.03 -10.77 -0.46
N SER A 119 -9.09 -10.74 0.49
CA SER A 119 -7.78 -10.13 0.33
C SER A 119 -6.75 -10.81 1.25
N MET A 120 -5.56 -10.23 1.39
CA MET A 120 -4.51 -10.68 2.28
C MET A 120 -3.60 -9.53 2.71
N SER A 121 -2.92 -9.67 3.85
CA SER A 121 -1.79 -8.78 4.17
C SER A 121 -0.52 -9.36 3.55
N PRO A 122 0.07 -8.70 2.54
CA PRO A 122 1.21 -9.27 1.82
C PRO A 122 2.50 -9.24 2.67
N GLU A 123 3.26 -10.30 2.71
CA GLU A 123 2.98 -11.70 2.27
C GLU A 123 2.84 -12.59 3.50
N HIS A 124 1.85 -12.39 4.33
CA HIS A 124 1.76 -12.93 5.67
C HIS A 124 0.32 -13.24 6.07
N GLY A 125 0.11 -14.26 6.87
CA GLY A 125 -1.20 -14.66 7.37
C GLY A 125 -1.24 -14.72 8.90
N PRO A 126 -2.41 -14.58 9.52
CA PRO A 126 -2.56 -14.58 10.96
C PRO A 126 -2.19 -15.92 11.61
N SER A 127 -2.16 -17.00 10.84
CA SER A 127 -1.82 -18.36 11.32
C SER A 127 -0.34 -18.73 11.13
N GLY A 128 0.52 -17.77 10.75
CA GLY A 128 1.95 -17.98 10.52
C GLY A 128 2.31 -18.32 9.07
N GLU A 129 3.56 -18.72 8.86
CA GLU A 129 4.17 -18.92 7.53
C GLU A 129 3.96 -20.33 6.93
N ASP A 130 3.36 -21.28 7.63
CA ASP A 130 3.15 -22.62 7.08
C ASP A 130 2.09 -22.58 5.96
N THR A 131 2.56 -22.35 4.72
CA THR A 131 1.73 -22.25 3.51
C THR A 131 0.90 -23.51 3.21
N LYS A 132 1.13 -24.61 3.93
CA LYS A 132 0.37 -25.86 3.78
C LYS A 132 -0.82 -25.92 4.73
N LYS A 133 -0.79 -25.20 5.84
CA LYS A 133 -1.79 -25.25 6.91
C LYS A 133 -2.43 -23.91 7.22
N ALA A 134 -1.76 -22.81 6.87
CA ALA A 134 -2.23 -21.47 7.15
C ALA A 134 -2.95 -20.87 5.92
N SER A 135 -4.01 -20.12 6.18
CA SER A 135 -4.62 -19.24 5.19
C SER A 135 -4.11 -17.83 5.37
N THR A 136 -3.73 -17.19 4.27
CA THR A 136 -3.48 -15.74 4.23
C THR A 136 -4.74 -14.95 3.87
N ILE A 137 -5.78 -15.64 3.39
CA ILE A 137 -7.01 -14.99 2.93
C ILE A 137 -7.78 -14.46 4.13
N VAL A 138 -8.00 -13.17 4.12
CA VAL A 138 -8.69 -12.41 5.16
C VAL A 138 -9.63 -11.39 4.53
N ALA A 139 -10.40 -10.70 5.38
CA ALA A 139 -11.16 -9.51 5.00
C ALA A 139 -10.57 -8.28 5.70
N GLY A 140 -10.49 -7.15 4.99
CA GLY A 140 -10.23 -5.84 5.60
C GLY A 140 -8.90 -5.69 6.31
N CYS A 141 -7.79 -6.28 5.81
CA CYS A 141 -6.49 -6.05 6.41
C CYS A 141 -6.10 -4.56 6.37
N THR A 142 -5.32 -4.14 7.35
CA THR A 142 -5.00 -2.73 7.58
C THR A 142 -4.30 -2.09 6.38
N MET A 143 -3.38 -2.79 5.71
CA MET A 143 -2.71 -2.26 4.51
C MET A 143 -3.69 -1.93 3.39
N ASP A 144 -4.68 -2.79 3.16
CA ASP A 144 -5.70 -2.56 2.13
C ASP A 144 -6.49 -1.28 2.42
N ASN A 145 -6.98 -1.15 3.66
CA ASN A 145 -7.74 0.03 4.07
C ASN A 145 -6.92 1.31 3.92
N GLN A 146 -5.62 1.27 4.22
CA GLN A 146 -4.70 2.40 4.05
C GLN A 146 -4.49 2.75 2.57
N ILE A 147 -4.26 1.78 1.70
CA ILE A 147 -4.09 2.01 0.25
C ILE A 147 -5.38 2.54 -0.35
N ILE A 148 -6.53 1.95 -0.01
CA ILE A 148 -7.84 2.39 -0.51
C ILE A 148 -8.15 3.81 -0.06
N PHE A 149 -7.84 4.15 1.19
CA PHE A 149 -7.97 5.51 1.67
C PHE A 149 -7.17 6.50 0.81
N ASP A 150 -5.92 6.19 0.48
CA ASP A 150 -5.10 7.04 -0.39
C ASP A 150 -5.69 7.15 -1.80
N VAL A 151 -6.08 6.04 -2.40
CA VAL A 151 -6.65 6.01 -3.76
C VAL A 151 -7.93 6.84 -3.86
N LEU A 152 -8.88 6.62 -2.94
CA LEU A 152 -10.14 7.35 -2.92
C LEU A 152 -9.92 8.85 -2.61
N SER A 153 -9.02 9.16 -1.67
CA SER A 153 -8.66 10.54 -1.32
C SER A 153 -7.97 11.26 -2.49
N ASN A 154 -7.03 10.61 -3.14
CA ASN A 154 -6.31 11.16 -4.29
C ASN A 154 -7.26 11.40 -5.47
N ALA A 155 -8.15 10.45 -5.77
CA ALA A 155 -9.19 10.62 -6.79
C ALA A 155 -10.15 11.76 -6.46
N LEU A 156 -10.55 11.91 -5.17
CA LEU A 156 -11.39 13.01 -4.70
C LEU A 156 -10.69 14.37 -4.86
N HIS A 157 -9.43 14.48 -4.46
CA HIS A 157 -8.67 15.71 -4.59
C HIS A 157 -8.43 16.07 -6.06
N ALA A 158 -8.02 15.11 -6.90
CA ALA A 158 -7.87 15.30 -8.34
C ALA A 158 -9.17 15.75 -8.99
N SER A 159 -10.29 15.10 -8.64
CA SER A 159 -11.63 15.45 -9.12
C SER A 159 -12.03 16.90 -8.80
N ARG A 160 -11.68 17.39 -7.59
CA ARG A 160 -11.94 18.78 -7.19
C ARG A 160 -11.07 19.76 -7.97
N ILE A 161 -9.77 19.48 -8.11
CA ILE A 161 -8.82 20.34 -8.83
C ILE A 161 -9.21 20.47 -10.29
N LEU A 162 -9.62 19.36 -10.91
CA LEU A 162 -10.04 19.29 -12.30
C LEU A 162 -11.53 19.68 -12.52
N LYS A 163 -12.24 20.05 -11.44
CA LYS A 163 -13.67 20.44 -11.48
C LYS A 163 -14.58 19.38 -12.09
N MET A 164 -14.37 18.14 -11.72
CA MET A 164 -15.18 17.01 -12.18
C MET A 164 -16.53 16.94 -11.44
N SER A 165 -17.37 15.94 -11.78
CA SER A 165 -18.72 15.75 -11.25
C SER A 165 -18.80 15.79 -9.71
N ALA A 166 -19.69 16.62 -9.17
CA ALA A 166 -19.96 16.71 -7.73
C ALA A 166 -20.53 15.39 -7.18
N SER A 167 -21.42 14.72 -7.93
CA SER A 167 -21.99 13.43 -7.49
C SER A 167 -20.93 12.35 -7.33
N TYR A 168 -19.92 12.33 -8.19
CA TYR A 168 -18.78 11.42 -8.04
C TYR A 168 -17.94 11.73 -6.79
N GLN A 169 -17.70 13.02 -6.53
CA GLN A 169 -17.02 13.46 -5.32
C GLN A 169 -17.79 13.07 -4.05
N ASP A 170 -19.11 13.10 -4.07
CA ASP A 170 -19.96 12.67 -2.96
C ASP A 170 -19.90 11.14 -2.75
N SER A 171 -19.86 10.35 -3.83
CA SER A 171 -19.65 8.89 -3.74
C SER A 171 -18.32 8.55 -3.09
N LEU A 172 -17.22 9.18 -3.51
CA LEU A 172 -15.89 8.98 -2.92
C LEU A 172 -15.87 9.36 -1.43
N ARG A 173 -16.46 10.48 -1.07
CA ARG A 173 -16.53 10.96 0.32
C ARG A 173 -17.36 10.02 1.19
N SER A 174 -18.49 9.54 0.67
CA SER A 174 -19.34 8.57 1.37
C SER A 174 -18.57 7.27 1.64
N MET A 175 -17.84 6.74 0.66
CA MET A 175 -17.05 5.52 0.83
C MET A 175 -15.92 5.72 1.84
N LEU A 176 -15.15 6.83 1.75
CA LEU A 176 -14.10 7.16 2.72
C LEU A 176 -14.58 7.15 4.17
N ASN A 177 -15.78 7.66 4.42
CA ASN A 177 -16.35 7.72 5.76
C ASN A 177 -16.80 6.34 6.30
N ARG A 178 -16.85 5.33 5.45
CA ARG A 178 -17.30 3.96 5.79
C ARG A 178 -16.14 2.96 5.85
N LEU A 179 -14.93 3.33 5.48
CA LEU A 179 -13.78 2.44 5.56
C LEU A 179 -13.51 2.00 6.99
N ALA A 180 -13.00 0.78 7.16
CA ALA A 180 -12.54 0.32 8.46
C ALA A 180 -11.41 1.21 8.98
N PRO A 181 -11.48 1.68 10.24
CA PRO A 181 -10.42 2.49 10.82
C PRO A 181 -9.18 1.65 11.14
N MET A 182 -8.01 2.30 11.18
CA MET A 182 -6.83 1.69 11.79
C MET A 182 -7.07 1.45 13.29
N GLN A 183 -6.70 0.27 13.78
CA GLN A 183 -6.94 -0.16 15.14
C GLN A 183 -5.64 -0.40 15.91
N ILE A 184 -5.68 -0.24 17.23
CA ILE A 184 -4.58 -0.53 18.14
C ILE A 184 -4.92 -1.80 18.89
N GLY A 185 -4.06 -2.81 18.79
CA GLY A 185 -4.30 -4.12 19.39
C GLY A 185 -3.85 -4.20 20.86
N LYS A 186 -4.08 -5.35 21.45
CA LYS A 186 -3.85 -5.67 22.88
C LYS A 186 -2.38 -5.54 23.33
N TYR A 187 -1.45 -5.53 22.40
CA TYR A 187 -0.02 -5.30 22.66
C TYR A 187 0.42 -3.86 22.37
N ASN A 188 -0.53 -2.95 22.23
CA ASN A 188 -0.33 -1.55 21.83
C ASN A 188 0.36 -1.38 20.45
N GLN A 189 0.29 -2.39 19.61
CA GLN A 189 0.74 -2.37 18.21
C GLN A 189 -0.39 -1.86 17.30
N LEU A 190 -0.03 -1.42 16.10
CA LEU A 190 -0.99 -1.25 15.01
C LEU A 190 -1.43 -2.63 14.53
N GLN A 191 -2.73 -2.92 14.52
CA GLN A 191 -3.24 -4.20 14.07
C GLN A 191 -2.96 -4.42 12.58
N GLU A 192 -2.51 -5.62 12.22
CA GLU A 192 -2.32 -6.01 10.82
C GLU A 192 -3.61 -6.48 10.18
N TRP A 193 -4.45 -7.17 10.94
CA TRP A 193 -5.74 -7.69 10.50
C TRP A 193 -6.90 -6.96 11.16
N LEU A 194 -8.11 -7.19 10.64
CA LEU A 194 -9.32 -6.56 11.15
C LEU A 194 -9.56 -6.96 12.62
N GLU A 195 -9.35 -8.22 12.95
CA GLU A 195 -9.34 -8.76 14.32
C GLU A 195 -7.92 -8.67 14.89
N ASP A 196 -7.82 -8.59 16.21
CA ASP A 196 -6.54 -8.52 16.94
C ASP A 196 -5.85 -9.90 17.02
N LEU A 197 -5.32 -10.35 15.86
CA LEU A 197 -4.65 -11.64 15.68
C LEU A 197 -3.12 -11.54 15.73
N ASP A 198 -2.58 -10.35 15.95
CA ASP A 198 -1.14 -10.12 15.96
C ASP A 198 -0.42 -10.91 17.05
N ASN A 199 0.77 -11.42 16.70
CA ASN A 199 1.69 -12.08 17.63
C ASN A 199 2.91 -11.19 17.90
N PRO A 200 3.16 -10.76 19.14
CA PRO A 200 4.27 -9.87 19.47
C PRO A 200 5.65 -10.49 19.27
N ASN A 201 5.72 -11.83 19.16
CA ASN A 201 6.96 -12.56 18.90
C ASN A 201 7.20 -12.82 17.40
N ASP A 202 6.27 -12.42 16.56
CA ASP A 202 6.41 -12.56 15.12
C ASP A 202 7.51 -11.61 14.60
N LYS A 203 8.48 -12.20 13.87
CA LYS A 203 9.61 -11.50 13.27
C LYS A 203 9.56 -11.51 11.75
N HIS A 204 8.37 -11.69 11.18
CA HIS A 204 8.20 -11.65 9.74
C HIS A 204 8.78 -10.38 9.14
N ARG A 205 9.49 -10.54 8.01
CA ARG A 205 10.18 -9.41 7.34
C ARG A 205 9.23 -8.35 6.79
N HIS A 206 8.00 -8.73 6.43
CA HIS A 206 6.98 -7.81 5.93
C HIS A 206 6.27 -7.12 7.10
N ILE A 207 6.02 -5.85 6.92
CA ILE A 207 5.38 -4.95 7.88
C ILE A 207 4.30 -4.12 7.17
N SER A 208 3.49 -4.77 6.37
CA SER A 208 2.56 -4.18 5.40
C SER A 208 1.60 -3.16 6.02
N HIS A 209 1.12 -3.42 7.22
CA HIS A 209 0.17 -2.58 7.96
C HIS A 209 0.72 -1.22 8.43
N VAL A 210 2.03 -0.97 8.30
CA VAL A 210 2.59 0.37 8.55
C VAL A 210 2.75 1.22 7.28
N TYR A 211 2.15 0.80 6.16
CA TYR A 211 2.05 1.61 4.95
C TYR A 211 1.51 3.02 5.24
N GLY A 212 0.55 3.15 6.15
CA GLY A 212 -0.02 4.42 6.56
C GLY A 212 0.98 5.40 7.21
N LEU A 213 2.11 4.90 7.73
CA LEU A 213 3.22 5.73 8.22
C LEU A 213 4.15 6.15 7.07
N PHE A 214 4.50 5.20 6.19
CA PHE A 214 5.27 5.42 4.97
C PHE A 214 5.02 4.26 3.97
N PRO A 215 4.77 4.52 2.67
CA PRO A 215 4.90 5.81 1.95
C PRO A 215 3.74 6.79 2.16
N SER A 216 2.60 6.35 2.69
CA SER A 216 1.50 7.25 3.02
C SER A 216 1.86 8.22 4.17
N ASN A 217 0.99 9.15 4.46
CA ASN A 217 1.13 10.12 5.54
C ASN A 217 -0.10 10.14 6.48
N GLN A 218 -0.87 9.06 6.48
CA GLN A 218 -2.07 8.92 7.33
C GLN A 218 -1.70 8.86 8.81
N ILE A 219 -0.54 8.29 9.15
CA ILE A 219 -0.04 8.19 10.53
C ILE A 219 1.00 9.26 10.75
N SER A 220 0.73 10.19 11.66
CA SER A 220 1.58 11.32 11.98
C SER A 220 1.53 11.62 13.48
N PRO A 221 2.64 12.06 14.11
CA PRO A 221 2.64 12.44 15.52
C PRO A 221 1.76 13.68 15.79
N TYR A 222 1.47 14.46 14.76
CA TYR A 222 0.71 15.72 14.87
C TYR A 222 -0.79 15.50 14.77
N THR A 223 -1.25 14.54 13.95
CA THR A 223 -2.67 14.32 13.70
C THR A 223 -3.21 13.06 14.38
N HIS A 224 -2.38 12.02 14.52
CA HIS A 224 -2.77 10.71 15.06
C HIS A 224 -1.71 10.16 16.02
N PRO A 225 -1.42 10.83 17.16
CA PRO A 225 -0.31 10.46 18.05
C PRO A 225 -0.41 9.04 18.62
N LEU A 226 -1.62 8.52 18.85
CA LEU A 226 -1.81 7.15 19.32
C LEU A 226 -1.45 6.11 18.25
N LEU A 227 -1.89 6.30 17.02
CA LEU A 227 -1.52 5.43 15.89
C LEU A 227 -0.02 5.52 15.58
N PHE A 228 0.58 6.71 15.75
CA PHE A 228 2.01 6.92 15.60
C PHE A 228 2.80 6.08 16.63
N GLN A 229 2.37 6.09 17.89
CA GLN A 229 2.97 5.26 18.92
C GLN A 229 2.76 3.76 18.65
N ALA A 230 1.56 3.38 18.20
CA ALA A 230 1.25 1.99 17.85
C ALA A 230 2.12 1.48 16.68
N ALA A 231 2.33 2.29 15.64
CA ALA A 231 3.24 1.97 14.54
C ALA A 231 4.69 1.80 15.02
N LYS A 232 5.14 2.63 15.96
CA LYS A 232 6.46 2.47 16.60
C LYS A 232 6.56 1.15 17.36
N ASN A 233 5.53 0.79 18.12
CA ASN A 233 5.49 -0.48 18.86
C ASN A 233 5.52 -1.68 17.90
N THR A 234 4.81 -1.61 16.78
CA THR A 234 4.89 -2.62 15.71
C THR A 234 6.33 -2.82 15.24
N LEU A 235 7.04 -1.76 14.92
CA LEU A 235 8.43 -1.86 14.46
C LEU A 235 9.38 -2.43 15.53
N LEU A 236 9.19 -2.07 16.79
CA LEU A 236 9.95 -2.62 17.91
C LEU A 236 9.69 -4.12 18.07
N GLN A 237 8.43 -4.56 17.93
CA GLN A 237 8.07 -5.98 18.01
C GLN A 237 8.65 -6.78 16.84
N ARG A 238 8.55 -6.27 15.60
CA ARG A 238 9.08 -6.93 14.39
C ARG A 238 10.61 -6.92 14.34
N GLY A 239 11.27 -5.97 15.00
CA GLY A 239 12.73 -5.84 15.04
C GLY A 239 13.32 -5.29 13.75
N ASP A 240 14.66 -5.16 13.75
CA ASP A 240 15.39 -4.51 12.65
C ASP A 240 15.82 -5.50 11.55
N GLU A 241 15.98 -6.77 11.89
CA GLU A 241 16.41 -7.79 10.94
C GLU A 241 15.38 -7.98 9.83
N ALA A 242 15.86 -8.00 8.59
CA ALA A 242 15.04 -8.21 7.40
C ALA A 242 15.93 -8.43 6.18
N THR A 243 15.31 -8.62 5.02
CA THR A 243 16.00 -8.74 3.73
C THR A 243 15.89 -7.43 2.93
N GLY A 244 16.87 -7.17 2.10
CA GLY A 244 16.94 -6.18 1.03
C GLY A 244 16.00 -4.97 1.16
N TRP A 245 14.95 -4.96 0.35
CA TRP A 245 13.99 -3.85 0.29
C TRP A 245 13.27 -3.60 1.64
N SER A 246 13.02 -4.65 2.41
CA SER A 246 12.36 -4.52 3.71
C SER A 246 13.20 -3.73 4.71
N ILE A 247 14.53 -3.91 4.68
CA ILE A 247 15.45 -3.08 5.48
C ILE A 247 15.38 -1.62 5.01
N GLY A 248 15.43 -1.37 3.70
CA GLY A 248 15.29 -0.02 3.13
C GLY A 248 13.95 0.63 3.51
N TRP A 249 12.87 -0.14 3.59
CA TRP A 249 11.58 0.38 4.05
C TRP A 249 11.62 0.75 5.54
N LYS A 250 12.21 -0.10 6.39
CA LYS A 250 12.37 0.19 7.83
C LYS A 250 13.19 1.46 8.09
N VAL A 251 14.21 1.76 7.27
CA VAL A 251 14.94 3.04 7.34
C VAL A 251 13.98 4.23 7.20
N ASN A 252 13.12 4.20 6.17
CA ASN A 252 12.14 5.27 5.93
C ASN A 252 11.10 5.36 7.06
N LEU A 253 10.65 4.23 7.58
CA LEU A 253 9.69 4.19 8.70
C LEU A 253 10.28 4.80 9.97
N TRP A 254 11.52 4.48 10.33
CA TRP A 254 12.18 5.08 11.49
C TRP A 254 12.48 6.57 11.29
N ALA A 255 12.79 7.00 10.05
CA ALA A 255 12.90 8.41 9.74
C ALA A 255 11.55 9.15 9.93
N ARG A 256 10.44 8.54 9.50
CA ARG A 256 9.08 9.08 9.73
C ARG A 256 8.68 9.07 11.21
N LEU A 257 9.21 8.12 11.99
CA LEU A 257 9.05 8.10 13.46
C LEU A 257 9.93 9.14 14.17
N LEU A 258 10.64 9.99 13.43
CA LEU A 258 11.54 11.03 13.94
C LEU A 258 12.72 10.46 14.74
N ASP A 259 13.07 9.19 14.52
CA ASP A 259 14.22 8.51 15.14
C ASP A 259 15.34 8.31 14.11
N GLY A 260 16.04 9.41 13.81
CA GLY A 260 17.14 9.42 12.84
C GLY A 260 18.32 8.56 13.26
N ASN A 261 18.57 8.42 14.57
CA ASN A 261 19.65 7.55 15.07
C ASN A 261 19.35 6.07 14.81
N HIS A 262 18.11 5.67 14.97
CA HIS A 262 17.69 4.30 14.66
C HIS A 262 17.75 4.04 13.14
N ALA A 263 17.23 4.96 12.32
CA ALA A 263 17.34 4.88 10.87
C ALA A 263 18.80 4.76 10.40
N PHE A 264 19.70 5.56 10.94
CA PHE A 264 21.12 5.51 10.62
C PHE A 264 21.79 4.18 11.01
N ARG A 265 21.44 3.62 12.18
CA ARG A 265 21.92 2.29 12.60
C ARG A 265 21.50 1.20 11.60
N ILE A 266 20.26 1.24 11.10
CA ILE A 266 19.79 0.26 10.10
C ILE A 266 20.52 0.43 8.77
N ILE A 267 20.82 1.66 8.33
CA ILE A 267 21.63 1.93 7.14
C ILE A 267 23.00 1.28 7.27
N ASN A 268 23.68 1.48 8.41
CA ASN A 268 24.99 0.88 8.66
C ASN A 268 24.94 -0.66 8.62
N ASN A 269 23.91 -1.27 9.20
CA ASN A 269 23.72 -2.71 9.16
C ASN A 269 23.51 -3.19 7.70
N MET A 270 22.70 -2.48 6.90
CA MET A 270 22.47 -2.81 5.50
C MET A 270 23.75 -2.73 4.66
N LEU A 271 24.54 -1.67 4.84
CA LEU A 271 25.81 -1.49 4.13
C LEU A 271 26.83 -2.57 4.54
N SER A 272 26.87 -2.96 5.81
CA SER A 272 27.72 -4.04 6.28
C SER A 272 27.40 -5.39 5.60
N LEU A 273 26.10 -5.69 5.39
CA LEU A 273 25.68 -6.89 4.67
C LEU A 273 26.11 -6.87 3.20
N ILE A 274 26.07 -5.73 2.53
CA ILE A 274 26.52 -5.57 1.15
C ILE A 274 28.03 -5.83 1.06
N HIS A 275 28.81 -5.32 1.96
CA HIS A 275 30.27 -5.54 1.99
C HIS A 275 30.66 -7.00 2.25
N ILE A 276 29.86 -7.78 2.95
CA ILE A 276 30.11 -9.21 3.18
C ILE A 276 29.81 -10.05 1.93
N SER A 277 28.85 -9.63 1.09
CA SER A 277 28.44 -10.42 -0.08
C SER A 277 29.23 -10.11 -1.36
N GLU A 278 29.84 -8.94 -1.49
CA GLU A 278 30.56 -8.49 -2.69
C GLU A 278 31.98 -9.10 -2.88
N PRO A 279 32.82 -9.26 -1.86
CA PRO A 279 34.21 -9.72 -2.07
C PRO A 279 34.33 -11.14 -2.62
N THR A 280 33.31 -11.97 -2.53
CA THR A 280 33.32 -13.35 -3.01
C THR A 280 32.94 -13.49 -4.48
N ARG A 281 32.52 -12.42 -5.17
CA ARG A 281 32.21 -12.43 -6.62
C ARG A 281 33.29 -11.87 -7.52
N LEU A 282 34.36 -11.33 -6.98
CA LEU A 282 35.50 -10.77 -7.72
C LEU A 282 36.76 -11.66 -7.68
N LEU A 283 36.66 -12.87 -7.16
CA LEU A 283 37.68 -13.92 -7.25
C LEU A 283 37.11 -15.14 -7.98
#